data_3beebb5fd3b9cfeb0cb67d8b02b90bfe
#
_entry.id   3beebb5fd3b9cfeb0cb67d8b02b90bfe
#
_cell.length_a   1.000
_cell.length_b   1.000
_cell.length_c   1.000
_cell.angle_alpha   90.00
_cell.angle_beta   90.00
_cell.angle_gamma   90.00
#
_symmetry.space_group_name_H-M   'P 1'
#
loop_
_entity.id
_entity.type
_entity.pdbx_description
1 polymer ?
#
loop_
_entity_poly.entity_id
_entity_poly.type
_entity_poly.pdbx_seq_one_letter_code
_entity_poly.pdbx_strand_id
1 'polypeptide(L)'
;MRNCLVIDLDRCSGCDGCVAACKLENNVDLGVYYNRVHAVGPTGTFPDIEQYWIPLQCQQCENPGCIEVCPTGASYRDEATGVVLVNAEECIGCESCLKGCPYNVRTLNPNTNVVEKCTLCFQRHEEEDWVPACVHNCCCSARAYDADTRSVVTGSPCHVAVAADKM
;
A
#
# COMPACT_ATOMS: atom_id res chain seq x y z
N MET A 1 4.71 17.49 2.13
CA MET A 1 3.42 16.88 2.49
C MET A 1 3.57 15.39 2.32
N ARG A 2 2.88 14.59 3.08
CA ARG A 2 3.03 13.15 3.04
C ARG A 2 1.66 12.51 2.83
N ASN A 3 1.51 11.82 1.71
CA ASN A 3 0.28 11.19 1.30
C ASN A 3 0.10 9.85 2.04
N CYS A 4 -1.01 9.67 2.73
CA CYS A 4 -1.31 8.46 3.51
C CYS A 4 -2.60 7.79 3.07
N LEU A 5 -2.63 6.45 3.20
CA LEU A 5 -3.87 5.68 3.23
C LEU A 5 -4.22 5.35 4.68
N VAL A 6 -5.40 5.74 5.10
CA VAL A 6 -5.99 5.36 6.39
C VAL A 6 -6.90 4.17 6.17
N ILE A 7 -6.81 3.16 7.03
CA ILE A 7 -7.61 1.94 6.92
C ILE A 7 -8.29 1.69 8.26
N ASP A 8 -9.61 1.63 8.23
CA ASP A 8 -10.46 1.24 9.34
C ASP A 8 -10.70 -0.28 9.26
N LEU A 9 -10.08 -1.02 10.19
CA LEU A 9 -10.16 -2.48 10.19
C LEU A 9 -11.52 -3.00 10.65
N ASP A 10 -12.26 -2.23 11.45
CA ASP A 10 -13.59 -2.62 11.90
C ASP A 10 -14.61 -2.59 10.76
N ARG A 11 -14.38 -1.73 9.78
CA ARG A 11 -15.21 -1.61 8.58
C ARG A 11 -14.80 -2.52 7.44
N CYS A 12 -13.58 -3.05 7.46
CA CYS A 12 -13.06 -3.88 6.38
C CYS A 12 -13.73 -5.26 6.38
N SER A 13 -14.43 -5.59 5.30
CA SER A 13 -15.10 -6.90 5.13
C SER A 13 -14.25 -7.96 4.40
N GLY A 14 -13.02 -7.65 4.02
CA GLY A 14 -12.16 -8.57 3.28
C GLY A 14 -12.61 -8.87 1.84
N CYS A 15 -13.41 -8.00 1.23
CA CYS A 15 -14.06 -8.25 -0.06
C CYS A 15 -13.11 -8.20 -1.29
N ASP A 16 -11.82 -7.85 -1.12
CA ASP A 16 -10.83 -7.67 -2.18
C ASP A 16 -11.18 -6.65 -3.28
N GLY A 17 -12.25 -5.86 -3.13
CA GLY A 17 -12.61 -4.79 -4.06
C GLY A 17 -11.49 -3.79 -4.31
N CYS A 18 -10.71 -3.47 -3.27
CA CYS A 18 -9.52 -2.61 -3.38
C CYS A 18 -8.38 -3.26 -4.18
N VAL A 19 -8.25 -4.59 -4.17
CA VAL A 19 -7.26 -5.32 -4.97
C VAL A 19 -7.66 -5.29 -6.45
N ALA A 20 -8.92 -5.58 -6.74
CA ALA A 20 -9.46 -5.53 -8.10
C ALA A 20 -9.36 -4.12 -8.71
N ALA A 21 -9.79 -3.09 -7.96
CA ALA A 21 -9.68 -1.71 -8.40
C ALA A 21 -8.23 -1.28 -8.66
N CYS A 22 -7.28 -1.69 -7.81
CA CYS A 22 -5.87 -1.40 -7.99
C CYS A 22 -5.30 -2.06 -9.27
N LYS A 23 -5.70 -3.31 -9.55
CA LYS A 23 -5.26 -4.02 -10.75
C LYS A 23 -5.78 -3.37 -12.03
N LEU A 24 -7.04 -2.97 -12.04
CA LEU A 24 -7.65 -2.29 -13.19
C LEU A 24 -7.03 -0.91 -13.44
N GLU A 25 -6.89 -0.11 -12.39
CA GLU A 25 -6.36 1.26 -12.49
C GLU A 25 -4.90 1.29 -12.96
N ASN A 26 -4.07 0.38 -12.45
CA ASN A 26 -2.64 0.39 -12.70
C ASN A 26 -2.22 -0.66 -13.74
N ASN A 27 -3.15 -1.29 -14.43
CA ASN A 27 -2.89 -2.35 -15.41
C ASN A 27 -1.91 -3.42 -14.91
N VAL A 28 -2.13 -3.89 -13.66
CA VAL A 28 -1.21 -4.79 -12.97
C VAL A 28 -1.34 -6.21 -13.49
N ASP A 29 -0.25 -6.79 -13.94
CA ASP A 29 -0.16 -8.14 -14.50
C ASP A 29 -0.68 -9.24 -13.55
N LEU A 30 -1.03 -10.40 -14.13
CA LEU A 30 -1.39 -11.59 -13.37
C LEU A 30 -0.21 -12.04 -12.50
N GLY A 31 -0.51 -12.37 -11.25
CA GLY A 31 0.53 -12.77 -10.27
C GLY A 31 1.21 -11.60 -9.56
N VAL A 32 1.12 -10.38 -10.08
CA VAL A 32 1.65 -9.16 -9.44
C VAL A 32 0.58 -8.49 -8.59
N TYR A 33 0.94 -7.95 -7.45
CA TYR A 33 0.02 -7.28 -6.52
C TYR A 33 0.65 -6.04 -5.91
N TYR A 34 -0.02 -4.89 -6.05
CA TYR A 34 0.33 -3.65 -5.37
C TYR A 34 -0.34 -3.52 -4.00
N ASN A 35 -1.40 -4.28 -3.79
CA ASN A 35 -2.21 -4.31 -2.59
C ASN A 35 -2.73 -5.74 -2.38
N ARG A 36 -2.72 -6.22 -1.13
CA ARG A 36 -3.25 -7.53 -0.73
C ARG A 36 -4.08 -7.38 0.51
N VAL A 37 -5.07 -8.23 0.68
CA VAL A 37 -5.88 -8.30 1.90
C VAL A 37 -5.55 -9.59 2.62
N HIS A 38 -5.10 -9.48 3.85
CA HIS A 38 -4.73 -10.63 4.69
C HIS A 38 -5.83 -10.87 5.71
N ALA A 39 -6.33 -12.11 5.77
CA ALA A 39 -7.23 -12.55 6.83
C ALA A 39 -6.43 -12.84 8.09
N VAL A 40 -6.89 -12.33 9.22
CA VAL A 40 -6.35 -12.62 10.56
C VAL A 40 -7.45 -13.28 11.37
N GLY A 41 -7.17 -14.46 11.89
CA GLY A 41 -8.16 -15.28 12.57
C GLY A 41 -8.70 -16.43 11.70
N PRO A 42 -9.76 -17.12 12.14
CA PRO A 42 -10.45 -16.86 13.40
C PRO A 42 -9.60 -17.20 14.62
N THR A 43 -9.69 -16.39 15.67
CA THR A 43 -9.06 -16.59 16.97
C THR A 43 -10.11 -16.58 18.07
N GLY A 44 -9.78 -17.12 19.25
CA GLY A 44 -10.71 -17.24 20.37
C GLY A 44 -11.47 -18.56 20.40
N THR A 45 -12.45 -18.66 21.31
CA THR A 45 -13.35 -19.81 21.48
C THR A 45 -14.80 -19.33 21.49
N PHE A 46 -15.69 -20.15 20.95
CA PHE A 46 -17.12 -19.82 20.96
C PHE A 46 -17.63 -19.50 22.39
N PRO A 47 -18.40 -18.41 22.60
CA PRO A 47 -18.93 -17.50 21.58
C PRO A 47 -17.99 -16.35 21.15
N ASP A 48 -16.84 -16.18 21.78
CA ASP A 48 -15.94 -15.04 21.60
C ASP A 48 -14.90 -15.35 20.50
N ILE A 49 -15.38 -15.41 19.25
CA ILE A 49 -14.54 -15.62 18.07
C ILE A 49 -14.31 -14.29 17.36
N GLU A 50 -13.04 -13.97 17.09
CA GLU A 50 -12.64 -12.77 16.36
C GLU A 50 -12.03 -13.12 15.01
N GLN A 51 -12.35 -12.33 13.99
CA GLN A 51 -11.73 -12.35 12.68
C GLN A 51 -11.76 -10.94 12.09
N TYR A 52 -10.65 -10.52 11.49
CA TYR A 52 -10.56 -9.25 10.78
C TYR A 52 -9.62 -9.35 9.57
N TRP A 53 -9.58 -8.32 8.75
CA TRP A 53 -8.78 -8.29 7.53
C TRP A 53 -7.85 -7.09 7.52
N ILE A 54 -6.61 -7.30 7.08
CA ILE A 54 -5.59 -6.26 6.97
C ILE A 54 -5.28 -6.04 5.50
N PRO A 55 -5.81 -4.97 4.88
CA PRO A 55 -5.37 -4.54 3.58
C PRO A 55 -3.95 -3.96 3.69
N LEU A 56 -2.99 -4.54 2.97
CA LEU A 56 -1.59 -4.17 3.03
C LEU A 56 -1.06 -3.75 1.66
N GLN A 57 -0.48 -2.56 1.60
CA GLN A 57 0.17 -1.98 0.43
C GLN A 57 1.46 -1.25 0.84
N CYS A 58 2.16 -0.60 -0.10
CA CYS A 58 3.33 0.21 0.23
C CYS A 58 2.98 1.30 1.24
N GLN A 59 3.77 1.36 2.34
CA GLN A 59 3.54 2.29 3.45
C GLN A 59 4.14 3.67 3.19
N GLN A 60 4.73 3.92 2.02
CA GLN A 60 5.33 5.21 1.66
C GLN A 60 6.25 5.75 2.78
N CYS A 61 7.12 4.89 3.30
CA CYS A 61 7.95 5.12 4.49
C CYS A 61 8.71 6.44 4.44
N GLU A 62 8.95 7.05 5.61
CA GLU A 62 9.77 8.27 5.72
C GLU A 62 11.24 7.98 5.41
N ASN A 63 11.75 6.90 5.98
CA ASN A 63 13.08 6.37 5.73
C ASN A 63 12.93 5.05 4.98
N PRO A 64 12.80 5.08 3.65
CA PRO A 64 12.49 3.89 2.87
C PRO A 64 13.74 3.05 2.61
N GLY A 65 13.99 2.03 3.43
CA GLY A 65 15.11 1.11 3.25
C GLY A 65 15.21 0.50 1.85
N CYS A 66 14.08 0.43 1.13
CA CYS A 66 14.05 -0.02 -0.26
C CYS A 66 14.71 0.96 -1.26
N ILE A 67 14.89 2.24 -0.91
CA ILE A 67 15.68 3.20 -1.69
C ILE A 67 17.15 3.02 -1.34
N GLU A 68 17.49 2.91 -0.06
CA GLU A 68 18.86 2.78 0.41
C GLU A 68 19.59 1.55 -0.16
N VAL A 69 18.87 0.44 -0.32
CA VAL A 69 19.45 -0.80 -0.85
C VAL A 69 19.41 -0.90 -2.38
N CYS A 70 18.91 0.10 -3.09
CA CYS A 70 18.81 0.06 -4.54
C CYS A 70 20.13 0.42 -5.21
N PRO A 71 20.83 -0.51 -5.89
CA PRO A 71 22.17 -0.26 -6.43
C PRO A 71 22.15 0.67 -7.64
N THR A 72 21.02 0.77 -8.35
CA THR A 72 20.89 1.62 -9.55
C THR A 72 20.19 2.95 -9.28
N GLY A 73 19.64 3.14 -8.05
CA GLY A 73 18.81 4.30 -7.76
C GLY A 73 17.39 4.23 -8.34
N ALA A 74 17.02 3.14 -9.00
CA ALA A 74 15.68 2.96 -9.60
C ALA A 74 14.54 3.14 -8.59
N SER A 75 14.73 2.78 -7.32
CA SER A 75 13.79 3.14 -6.26
C SER A 75 14.11 4.54 -5.76
N TYR A 76 13.17 5.45 -5.88
CA TYR A 76 13.36 6.86 -5.50
C TYR A 76 12.12 7.43 -4.83
N ARG A 77 12.26 8.62 -4.25
CA ARG A 77 11.16 9.42 -3.75
C ARG A 77 10.95 10.61 -4.68
N ASP A 78 9.73 10.79 -5.14
CA ASP A 78 9.35 11.99 -5.85
C ASP A 78 9.38 13.19 -4.91
N GLU A 79 10.11 14.25 -5.28
CA GLU A 79 10.32 15.42 -4.41
C GLU A 79 9.05 16.26 -4.25
N ALA A 80 8.22 16.32 -5.27
CA ALA A 80 7.01 17.13 -5.28
C ALA A 80 5.90 16.53 -4.41
N THR A 81 5.68 15.22 -4.53
CA THR A 81 4.59 14.52 -3.85
C THR A 81 5.03 13.73 -2.62
N GLY A 82 6.33 13.42 -2.50
CA GLY A 82 6.88 12.57 -1.46
C GLY A 82 6.56 11.07 -1.65
N VAL A 83 5.97 10.68 -2.76
CA VAL A 83 5.63 9.28 -3.08
C VAL A 83 6.90 8.52 -3.43
N VAL A 84 7.05 7.32 -2.84
CA VAL A 84 8.14 6.41 -3.22
C VAL A 84 7.75 5.68 -4.50
N LEU A 85 8.58 5.77 -5.52
CA LEU A 85 8.37 5.21 -6.85
C LEU A 85 9.50 4.26 -7.27
N VAL A 86 9.33 3.63 -8.42
CA VAL A 86 10.37 2.81 -9.10
C VAL A 86 10.43 3.27 -10.55
N ASN A 87 11.62 3.67 -11.00
CA ASN A 87 11.89 3.91 -12.40
C ASN A 87 12.13 2.58 -13.11
N ALA A 88 11.23 2.23 -14.04
CA ALA A 88 11.30 0.95 -14.75
C ALA A 88 12.53 0.85 -15.66
N GLU A 89 13.00 1.96 -16.22
CA GLU A 89 14.15 1.99 -17.14
C GLU A 89 15.48 1.70 -16.41
N GLU A 90 15.57 2.11 -15.14
CA GLU A 90 16.77 1.92 -14.31
C GLU A 90 16.71 0.62 -13.48
N CYS A 91 15.54 -0.02 -13.40
CA CYS A 91 15.36 -1.22 -12.61
C CYS A 91 15.96 -2.46 -13.30
N ILE A 92 16.93 -3.09 -12.63
CA ILE A 92 17.60 -4.31 -13.14
C ILE A 92 17.01 -5.62 -12.58
N GLY A 93 15.90 -5.57 -11.84
CA GLY A 93 15.25 -6.75 -11.28
C GLY A 93 16.04 -7.48 -10.19
N CYS A 94 17.01 -6.85 -9.53
CA CYS A 94 17.91 -7.50 -8.57
C CYS A 94 17.25 -7.92 -7.24
N GLU A 95 15.99 -7.57 -7.00
CA GLU A 95 15.18 -7.88 -5.82
C GLU A 95 15.74 -7.38 -4.46
N SER A 96 16.81 -6.61 -4.43
CA SER A 96 17.36 -6.09 -3.17
C SER A 96 16.32 -5.29 -2.39
N CYS A 97 15.48 -4.51 -3.08
CA CYS A 97 14.42 -3.72 -2.47
C CYS A 97 13.22 -4.54 -1.94
N LEU A 98 13.05 -5.81 -2.39
CA LEU A 98 12.10 -6.74 -1.79
C LEU A 98 12.58 -7.13 -0.40
N LYS A 99 13.87 -7.47 -0.29
CA LYS A 99 14.52 -7.86 0.99
C LYS A 99 14.61 -6.67 1.95
N GLY A 100 14.80 -5.45 1.42
CA GLY A 100 14.84 -4.22 2.20
C GLY A 100 13.47 -3.69 2.64
N CYS A 101 12.37 -4.35 2.24
CA CYS A 101 11.01 -3.95 2.62
C CYS A 101 10.49 -4.79 3.80
N PRO A 102 10.33 -4.23 5.01
CA PRO A 102 9.85 -5.00 6.16
C PRO A 102 8.39 -5.45 6.02
N TYR A 103 7.62 -4.81 5.14
CA TYR A 103 6.20 -5.11 4.89
C TYR A 103 5.97 -6.14 3.78
N ASN A 104 7.02 -6.53 3.06
CA ASN A 104 6.95 -7.47 1.92
C ASN A 104 5.87 -7.10 0.88
N VAL A 105 5.78 -5.82 0.53
CA VAL A 105 4.76 -5.26 -0.38
C VAL A 105 5.30 -4.89 -1.76
N ARG A 106 6.45 -5.42 -2.12
CA ARG A 106 7.06 -5.29 -3.45
C ARG A 106 6.99 -6.62 -4.17
N THR A 107 6.75 -6.59 -5.46
CA THR A 107 6.68 -7.80 -6.30
C THR A 107 7.53 -7.59 -7.54
N LEU A 108 8.36 -8.57 -7.90
CA LEU A 108 9.00 -8.59 -9.21
C LEU A 108 7.96 -9.02 -10.25
N ASN A 109 7.80 -8.23 -11.30
CA ASN A 109 6.97 -8.61 -12.43
C ASN A 109 7.79 -9.54 -13.34
N PRO A 110 7.37 -10.80 -13.54
CA PRO A 110 8.13 -11.77 -14.32
C PRO A 110 8.15 -11.45 -15.83
N ASN A 111 7.20 -10.66 -16.32
CA ASN A 111 7.12 -10.33 -17.74
C ASN A 111 8.05 -9.17 -18.10
N THR A 112 8.21 -8.20 -17.20
CA THR A 112 9.01 -6.99 -17.44
C THR A 112 10.37 -7.03 -16.75
N ASN A 113 10.56 -7.95 -15.78
CA ASN A 113 11.71 -7.99 -14.87
C ASN A 113 11.90 -6.70 -14.05
N VAL A 114 10.82 -5.95 -13.83
CA VAL A 114 10.80 -4.72 -13.04
C VAL A 114 10.12 -4.99 -11.70
N VAL A 115 10.63 -4.38 -10.63
CA VAL A 115 9.97 -4.43 -9.33
C VAL A 115 8.83 -3.42 -9.27
N GLU A 116 7.67 -3.91 -8.93
CA GLU A 116 6.44 -3.13 -8.86
C GLU A 116 5.87 -3.08 -7.44
N LYS A 117 5.12 -2.03 -7.14
CA LYS A 117 4.45 -1.81 -5.85
C LYS A 117 3.36 -0.75 -5.97
N CYS A 118 2.59 -0.54 -4.90
CA CYS A 118 1.64 0.56 -4.81
C CYS A 118 2.32 1.93 -5.03
N THR A 119 1.81 2.69 -5.98
CA THR A 119 2.25 4.06 -6.36
C THR A 119 1.31 5.14 -5.83
N LEU A 120 0.30 4.79 -5.02
CA LEU A 120 -0.83 5.66 -4.67
C LEU A 120 -1.60 6.20 -5.89
N CYS A 121 -1.60 5.46 -7.01
CA CYS A 121 -2.14 5.91 -8.30
C CYS A 121 -1.51 7.23 -8.76
N PHE A 122 -0.17 7.32 -8.65
CA PHE A 122 0.63 8.52 -8.95
C PHE A 122 0.36 9.10 -10.34
N GLN A 123 -0.02 8.29 -11.32
CA GLN A 123 -0.37 8.72 -12.67
C GLN A 123 -1.54 9.73 -12.71
N ARG A 124 -2.32 9.83 -11.63
CA ARG A 124 -3.47 10.72 -11.50
C ARG A 124 -3.23 11.91 -10.57
N HIS A 125 -2.00 12.12 -10.09
CA HIS A 125 -1.71 13.10 -9.04
C HIS A 125 -1.98 14.57 -9.43
N GLU A 126 -2.08 14.86 -10.74
CA GLU A 126 -2.42 16.19 -11.27
C GLU A 126 -3.93 16.41 -11.41
N GLU A 127 -4.75 15.38 -11.18
CA GLU A 127 -6.20 15.51 -11.23
C GLU A 127 -6.69 16.28 -9.98
N GLU A 128 -7.66 17.16 -10.18
CA GLU A 128 -8.40 17.76 -9.09
C GLU A 128 -9.14 16.66 -8.33
N ASP A 129 -9.09 16.67 -6.99
CA ASP A 129 -9.67 15.63 -6.14
C ASP A 129 -9.04 14.23 -6.32
N TRP A 130 -7.74 14.16 -6.57
CA TRP A 130 -7.04 12.89 -6.68
C TRP A 130 -7.24 11.97 -5.47
N VAL A 131 -7.86 10.82 -5.72
CA VAL A 131 -8.08 9.76 -4.74
C VAL A 131 -7.64 8.43 -5.35
N PRO A 132 -6.82 7.62 -4.66
CA PRO A 132 -6.43 6.29 -5.16
C PRO A 132 -7.65 5.39 -5.44
N ALA A 133 -7.60 4.62 -6.52
CA ALA A 133 -8.70 3.77 -6.97
C ALA A 133 -9.19 2.79 -5.88
N CYS A 134 -8.30 2.30 -5.03
CA CYS A 134 -8.64 1.41 -3.92
C CYS A 134 -9.43 2.10 -2.79
N VAL A 135 -9.37 3.41 -2.69
CA VAL A 135 -10.20 4.21 -1.78
C VAL A 135 -11.56 4.46 -2.40
N HIS A 136 -11.55 4.96 -3.64
CA HIS A 136 -12.78 5.27 -4.38
C HIS A 136 -13.73 4.07 -4.50
N ASN A 137 -13.17 2.86 -4.70
CA ASN A 137 -13.95 1.63 -4.90
C ASN A 137 -14.12 0.79 -3.61
N CYS A 138 -13.88 1.36 -2.43
CA CYS A 138 -14.09 0.63 -1.18
C CYS A 138 -15.58 0.62 -0.80
N CYS A 139 -16.26 -0.52 -0.99
CA CYS A 139 -17.69 -0.65 -0.72
C CYS A 139 -18.09 -0.44 0.75
N CYS A 140 -17.15 -0.69 1.68
CA CYS A 140 -17.38 -0.50 3.12
C CYS A 140 -16.89 0.86 3.61
N SER A 141 -16.36 1.73 2.74
CA SER A 141 -15.69 2.98 3.12
C SER A 141 -14.65 2.79 4.24
N ALA A 142 -13.98 1.63 4.21
CA ALA A 142 -12.95 1.26 5.18
C ALA A 142 -11.59 1.90 4.85
N ARG A 143 -11.48 2.58 3.70
CA ARG A 143 -10.26 3.26 3.26
C ARG A 143 -10.51 4.74 3.06
N ALA A 144 -9.60 5.56 3.52
CA ALA A 144 -9.55 6.98 3.24
C ALA A 144 -8.16 7.37 2.75
N TYR A 145 -8.10 8.39 1.91
CA TYR A 145 -6.88 9.03 1.49
C TYR A 145 -6.84 10.43 2.07
N ASP A 146 -5.74 10.77 2.70
CA ASP A 146 -5.60 12.09 3.27
C ASP A 146 -4.17 12.58 3.05
N ALA A 147 -4.06 13.69 2.33
CA ALA A 147 -2.81 14.41 2.13
C ALA A 147 -2.37 15.16 3.41
N ASP A 148 -3.31 15.44 4.32
CA ASP A 148 -3.08 16.29 5.49
C ASP A 148 -3.20 15.59 6.86
N THR A 149 -3.67 14.33 6.95
CA THR A 149 -3.86 13.65 8.23
C THR A 149 -2.56 13.21 8.89
N ARG A 150 -1.73 14.13 9.25
CA ARG A 150 -0.77 13.95 10.35
C ARG A 150 -1.46 13.87 11.71
N SER A 151 -2.76 14.15 11.78
CA SER A 151 -3.46 14.43 13.05
C SER A 151 -4.27 13.26 13.63
N VAL A 152 -4.53 12.19 12.90
CA VAL A 152 -5.44 11.13 13.35
C VAL A 152 -4.71 9.88 13.86
N VAL A 153 -3.44 9.67 13.54
CA VAL A 153 -2.68 8.53 14.04
C VAL A 153 -1.45 9.04 14.80
N THR A 154 -1.62 9.20 16.10
CA THR A 154 -0.52 9.48 17.00
C THR A 154 0.49 8.33 16.98
N GLY A 155 1.66 8.57 16.41
CA GLY A 155 2.82 7.74 16.61
C GLY A 155 3.45 7.07 15.40
N SER A 156 2.83 7.09 14.22
CA SER A 156 3.49 6.52 13.04
C SER A 156 2.95 7.07 11.72
N PRO A 157 3.82 7.41 10.78
CA PRO A 157 3.42 7.95 9.50
C PRO A 157 2.88 6.84 8.60
N CYS A 158 1.74 7.08 7.97
CA CYS A 158 1.10 6.18 6.99
C CYS A 158 0.74 4.81 7.53
N HIS A 159 -0.10 4.73 8.53
CA HIS A 159 -0.45 3.47 9.17
C HIS A 159 -1.91 3.09 9.00
N VAL A 160 -2.07 1.77 8.94
CA VAL A 160 -3.31 1.08 9.27
C VAL A 160 -3.76 1.59 10.64
N ALA A 161 -4.88 2.29 10.71
CA ALA A 161 -5.52 2.58 11.97
C ALA A 161 -6.11 1.25 12.48
N VAL A 162 -5.39 0.60 13.39
CA VAL A 162 -5.94 -0.50 14.15
C VAL A 162 -6.72 0.12 15.30
N ALA A 163 -7.97 -0.28 15.48
CA ALA A 163 -8.69 0.09 16.68
C ALA A 163 -7.86 -0.32 17.91
N ALA A 164 -7.72 0.57 18.89
CA ALA A 164 -6.79 0.40 20.01
C ALA A 164 -7.06 -0.84 20.88
N ASP A 165 -8.24 -1.43 20.75
CA ASP A 165 -8.69 -2.64 21.40
C ASP A 165 -8.31 -3.94 20.67
N LYS A 166 -7.69 -3.84 19.49
CA LYS A 166 -7.26 -4.99 18.66
C LYS A 166 -5.74 -5.15 18.51
N MET A 167 -4.97 -4.41 19.35
CA MET A 167 -3.53 -4.59 19.41
C MET A 167 -3.10 -5.51 20.55
#